data_6cbfddf6a94d803f3383811e3ad87c0b
#
_entry.id   6cbfddf6a94d803f3383811e3ad87c0b
#
_cell.length_a   1.000
_cell.length_b   1.000
_cell.length_c   1.000
_cell.angle_alpha   90.00
_cell.angle_beta   90.00
_cell.angle_gamma   90.00
#
_symmetry.space_group_name_H-M   'P 1'
#
loop_
_entity.id
_entity.type
_entity.pdbx_description
1 polymer ?
#
loop_
_entity_poly.entity_id
_entity_poly.type
_entity_poly.pdbx_seq_one_letter_code
_entity_poly.pdbx_strand_id
1 'polypeptide(L)'
;MLDQQGRIRIIDFGSIKIAGIAETRQRDHDTILGTLNYSAPEYLMGQRCDAGSDLFSLAVITYEMLNGALPFGPDIPAKPTHEKLARLNYVPSIQLNPMVPTWIDGAIRKSLSINPEGRYQEPSEFIHDLQHPNSMFLVPRGLPLVQRNPLAFWQGLTALLAIGNLVLLYLLARS
;
A
#
# COMPACT_ATOMS: atom_id res chain seq x y z
N MET A 1 22.70 -7.46 3.24
CA MET A 1 23.98 -6.90 3.73
C MET A 1 24.67 -6.13 2.63
N LEU A 2 25.35 -5.02 2.93
CA LEU A 2 26.23 -4.34 1.97
C LEU A 2 27.63 -4.89 2.14
N ASP A 3 28.31 -5.23 1.03
CA ASP A 3 29.73 -5.61 1.06
C ASP A 3 30.62 -4.33 1.07
N GLN A 4 31.92 -4.51 1.22
CA GLN A 4 32.89 -3.40 1.27
C GLN A 4 32.93 -2.55 -0.01
N GLN A 5 32.38 -3.06 -1.12
CA GLN A 5 32.25 -2.36 -2.40
C GLN A 5 30.87 -1.73 -2.59
N GLY A 6 30.02 -1.71 -1.56
CA GLY A 6 28.67 -1.14 -1.63
C GLY A 6 27.64 -2.02 -2.38
N ARG A 7 27.96 -3.29 -2.68
CA ARG A 7 27.04 -4.19 -3.36
C ARG A 7 26.13 -4.88 -2.35
N ILE A 8 24.86 -5.03 -2.71
CA ILE A 8 23.88 -5.76 -1.90
C ILE A 8 24.16 -7.25 -2.03
N ARG A 9 24.33 -7.93 -0.89
CA ARG A 9 24.36 -9.40 -0.81
C ARG A 9 23.18 -9.90 -0.01
N ILE A 10 22.43 -10.81 -0.61
CA ILE A 10 21.38 -11.55 0.09
C ILE A 10 22.07 -12.61 0.95
N ILE A 11 21.72 -12.65 2.22
CA ILE A 11 22.23 -13.59 3.21
C ILE A 11 21.07 -14.27 3.91
N ASP A 12 21.35 -15.36 4.61
CA ASP A 12 20.35 -16.12 5.37
C ASP A 12 19.27 -16.77 4.50
N PHE A 13 19.69 -17.80 3.76
CA PHE A 13 18.81 -18.62 2.95
C PHE A 13 18.01 -19.67 3.75
N GLY A 14 18.07 -19.65 5.08
CA GLY A 14 17.42 -20.63 5.97
C GLY A 14 15.90 -20.62 5.93
N SER A 15 15.29 -19.61 5.30
CA SER A 15 13.83 -19.46 5.18
C SER A 15 13.32 -19.63 3.75
N ILE A 16 14.17 -19.98 2.79
CA ILE A 16 13.76 -20.15 1.40
C ILE A 16 12.90 -21.38 1.26
N LYS A 17 11.70 -21.22 0.72
CA LYS A 17 10.86 -22.32 0.23
C LYS A 17 11.23 -22.59 -1.23
N ILE A 18 11.86 -23.72 -1.50
CA ILE A 18 12.05 -24.18 -2.87
C ILE A 18 10.79 -24.94 -3.28
N ALA A 19 10.21 -24.57 -4.43
CA ALA A 19 9.02 -25.25 -4.95
C ALA A 19 9.29 -26.77 -5.07
N GLY A 20 8.52 -27.58 -4.35
CA GLY A 20 8.64 -29.04 -4.34
C GLY A 20 9.39 -29.65 -3.16
N ILE A 21 10.01 -28.87 -2.25
CA ILE A 21 10.64 -29.38 -1.04
C ILE A 21 9.80 -28.97 0.18
N ALA A 22 9.18 -29.95 0.84
CA ALA A 22 8.47 -29.73 2.09
C ALA A 22 9.49 -29.60 3.23
N GLU A 23 9.82 -28.39 3.64
CA GLU A 23 10.57 -28.15 4.88
C GLU A 23 9.63 -28.10 6.07
N THR A 24 9.72 -29.13 6.90
CA THR A 24 9.08 -29.21 8.22
C THR A 24 10.00 -28.52 9.24
N ARG A 25 10.07 -27.21 9.28
CA ARG A 25 10.63 -26.48 10.42
C ARG A 25 9.51 -25.77 11.17
N GLN A 26 9.20 -26.31 12.35
CA GLN A 26 8.51 -25.56 13.41
C GLN A 26 9.41 -24.37 13.78
N ARG A 27 8.93 -23.15 13.48
CA ARG A 27 9.60 -21.92 13.92
C ARG A 27 9.13 -21.60 15.33
N ASP A 28 10.09 -21.42 16.25
CA ASP A 28 9.84 -20.91 17.57
C ASP A 28 9.18 -19.51 17.47
N HIS A 29 8.01 -19.37 18.10
CA HIS A 29 7.13 -18.23 18.00
C HIS A 29 7.67 -16.93 18.62
N ASP A 30 8.73 -16.99 19.45
CA ASP A 30 9.15 -15.86 20.26
C ASP A 30 10.14 -14.90 19.59
N THR A 31 10.78 -15.28 18.48
CA THR A 31 11.74 -14.42 17.75
C THR A 31 11.11 -13.62 16.61
N ILE A 32 9.80 -13.70 16.42
CA ILE A 32 9.11 -13.34 15.17
C ILE A 32 8.52 -11.91 15.18
N LEU A 33 8.34 -11.28 16.34
CA LEU A 33 7.59 -10.03 16.47
C LEU A 33 8.10 -8.88 15.56
N GLY A 34 9.42 -8.72 15.41
CA GLY A 34 9.99 -7.72 14.49
C GLY A 34 9.82 -8.05 13.01
N THR A 35 9.78 -9.33 12.67
CA THR A 35 9.67 -9.81 11.28
C THR A 35 8.24 -9.80 10.75
N LEU A 36 7.23 -9.83 11.64
CA LEU A 36 5.81 -9.86 11.26
C LEU A 36 5.38 -8.62 10.47
N ASN A 37 5.93 -7.46 10.80
CA ASN A 37 5.62 -6.20 10.14
C ASN A 37 6.04 -6.14 8.66
N TYR A 38 6.95 -7.03 8.25
CA TYR A 38 7.40 -7.17 6.86
C TYR A 38 6.72 -8.34 6.13
N SER A 39 5.95 -9.15 6.85
CA SER A 39 5.33 -10.34 6.30
C SER A 39 4.04 -10.02 5.55
N ALA A 40 3.85 -10.66 4.41
CA ALA A 40 2.64 -10.52 3.63
C ALA A 40 1.40 -11.06 4.40
N PRO A 41 0.21 -10.48 4.19
CA PRO A 41 -1.03 -10.87 4.86
C PRO A 41 -1.33 -12.37 4.79
N GLU A 42 -1.16 -12.97 3.61
CA GLU A 42 -1.38 -14.39 3.38
C GLU A 42 -0.43 -15.28 4.19
N TYR A 43 0.83 -14.82 4.42
CA TYR A 43 1.77 -15.52 5.29
C TYR A 43 1.29 -15.54 6.74
N LEU A 44 0.81 -14.38 7.23
CA LEU A 44 0.29 -14.25 8.60
C LEU A 44 -0.97 -15.10 8.83
N MET A 45 -1.73 -15.35 7.76
CA MET A 45 -2.92 -16.22 7.79
C MET A 45 -2.59 -17.70 7.57
N GLY A 46 -1.32 -18.08 7.39
CA GLY A 46 -0.91 -19.45 7.12
C GLY A 46 -1.29 -19.95 5.73
N GLN A 47 -1.57 -19.06 4.80
CA GLN A 47 -1.90 -19.38 3.42
C GLN A 47 -0.62 -19.63 2.60
N ARG A 48 -0.80 -20.07 1.35
CA ARG A 48 0.31 -20.29 0.43
C ARG A 48 0.93 -18.95 0.03
N CYS A 49 2.25 -18.84 0.20
CA CYS A 49 3.04 -17.70 -0.24
C CYS A 49 3.63 -17.97 -1.62
N ASP A 50 3.79 -16.91 -2.39
CA ASP A 50 4.39 -16.91 -3.72
C ASP A 50 5.33 -15.69 -3.89
N ALA A 51 5.78 -15.43 -5.11
CA ALA A 51 6.61 -14.28 -5.44
C ALA A 51 5.94 -12.93 -5.07
N GLY A 52 4.61 -12.85 -5.07
CA GLY A 52 3.86 -11.67 -4.64
C GLY A 52 3.99 -11.39 -3.14
N SER A 53 4.19 -12.45 -2.32
CA SER A 53 4.48 -12.30 -0.89
C SER A 53 5.86 -11.70 -0.64
N ASP A 54 6.87 -12.13 -1.40
CA ASP A 54 8.22 -11.58 -1.33
C ASP A 54 8.24 -10.12 -1.80
N LEU A 55 7.46 -9.81 -2.84
CA LEU A 55 7.32 -8.46 -3.36
C LEU A 55 6.65 -7.52 -2.35
N PHE A 56 5.66 -8.01 -1.60
CA PHE A 56 5.07 -7.26 -0.48
C PHE A 56 6.14 -6.91 0.57
N SER A 57 6.94 -7.89 1.00
CA SER A 57 8.02 -7.69 1.97
C SER A 57 9.07 -6.69 1.47
N LEU A 58 9.45 -6.79 0.20
CA LEU A 58 10.36 -5.82 -0.45
C LEU A 58 9.77 -4.41 -0.46
N ALA A 59 8.46 -4.27 -0.72
CA ALA A 59 7.79 -2.99 -0.72
C ALA A 59 7.72 -2.37 0.69
N VAL A 60 7.54 -3.18 1.75
CA VAL A 60 7.62 -2.69 3.14
C VAL A 60 9.01 -2.13 3.43
N ILE A 61 10.07 -2.86 3.07
CA ILE A 61 11.46 -2.41 3.25
C ILE A 61 11.70 -1.11 2.47
N THR A 62 11.25 -1.06 1.21
CA THR A 62 11.39 0.15 0.37
C THR A 62 10.68 1.35 1.00
N TYR A 63 9.47 1.15 1.51
CA TYR A 63 8.72 2.20 2.20
C TYR A 63 9.47 2.70 3.44
N GLU A 64 9.94 1.79 4.29
CA GLU A 64 10.67 2.13 5.51
C GLU A 64 11.98 2.85 5.22
N MET A 65 12.73 2.44 4.19
CA MET A 65 13.95 3.13 3.77
C MET A 65 13.69 4.58 3.34
N LEU A 66 12.53 4.87 2.76
CA LEU A 66 12.17 6.21 2.28
C LEU A 66 11.56 7.09 3.38
N ASN A 67 10.86 6.50 4.34
CA ASN A 67 10.02 7.22 5.29
C ASN A 67 10.49 7.10 6.76
N GLY A 68 11.37 6.16 7.07
CA GLY A 68 11.82 5.86 8.44
C GLY A 68 10.73 5.26 9.33
N ALA A 69 9.63 4.78 8.76
CA ALA A 69 8.49 4.21 9.47
C ALA A 69 7.84 3.10 8.67
N LEU A 70 7.02 2.27 9.32
CA LEU A 70 6.28 1.19 8.67
C LEU A 70 4.99 1.67 8.00
N PRO A 71 4.59 1.10 6.83
CA PRO A 71 3.47 1.60 6.03
C PRO A 71 2.09 1.46 6.69
N PHE A 72 1.94 0.52 7.61
CA PHE A 72 0.69 0.24 8.35
C PHE A 72 0.83 0.47 9.86
N GLY A 73 1.93 1.11 10.30
CA GLY A 73 2.28 1.22 11.71
C GLY A 73 2.90 -0.06 12.29
N PRO A 74 3.31 -0.02 13.58
CA PRO A 74 4.08 -1.09 14.21
C PRO A 74 3.23 -2.28 14.69
N ASP A 75 1.91 -2.13 14.77
CA ASP A 75 1.03 -3.04 15.50
C ASP A 75 0.26 -4.00 14.59
N ILE A 76 0.97 -4.73 13.71
CA ILE A 76 0.33 -5.80 12.93
C ILE A 76 0.15 -7.02 13.85
N PRO A 77 -1.09 -7.52 14.02
CA PRO A 77 -1.32 -8.70 14.86
C PRO A 77 -0.62 -9.94 14.31
N ALA A 78 -0.03 -10.75 15.19
CA ALA A 78 0.67 -11.98 14.80
C ALA A 78 -0.25 -13.02 14.12
N LYS A 79 -1.55 -12.98 14.42
CA LYS A 79 -2.59 -13.82 13.77
C LYS A 79 -3.78 -12.93 13.41
N PRO A 80 -3.68 -12.16 12.33
CA PRO A 80 -4.76 -11.28 11.93
C PRO A 80 -5.93 -12.07 11.35
N THR A 81 -7.14 -11.55 11.53
CA THR A 81 -8.29 -11.97 10.74
C THR A 81 -8.39 -11.13 9.47
N HIS A 82 -9.09 -11.63 8.45
CA HIS A 82 -9.36 -10.84 7.22
C HIS A 82 -9.95 -9.47 7.54
N GLU A 83 -10.84 -9.38 8.52
CA GLU A 83 -11.45 -8.12 8.94
C GLU A 83 -10.43 -7.14 9.53
N LYS A 84 -9.49 -7.62 10.35
CA LYS A 84 -8.41 -6.78 10.91
C LYS A 84 -7.45 -6.31 9.82
N LEU A 85 -7.10 -7.18 8.87
CA LEU A 85 -6.25 -6.81 7.74
C LEU A 85 -6.93 -5.77 6.84
N ALA A 86 -8.24 -5.92 6.57
CA ALA A 86 -9.00 -4.97 5.78
C ALA A 86 -9.09 -3.57 6.43
N ARG A 87 -8.88 -3.47 7.73
CA ARG A 87 -8.85 -2.20 8.49
C ARG A 87 -7.47 -1.56 8.57
N LEU A 88 -6.42 -2.21 8.04
CA LEU A 88 -5.10 -1.60 7.99
C LEU A 88 -5.11 -0.38 7.08
N ASN A 89 -4.69 0.75 7.62
CA ASN A 89 -4.61 2.00 6.90
C ASN A 89 -3.17 2.24 6.44
N TYR A 90 -2.98 2.28 5.13
CA TYR A 90 -1.72 2.69 4.55
C TYR A 90 -1.49 4.18 4.81
N VAL A 91 -0.32 4.51 5.37
CA VAL A 91 0.10 5.90 5.56
C VAL A 91 0.81 6.38 4.29
N PRO A 92 0.26 7.37 3.55
CA PRO A 92 0.92 7.89 2.35
C PRO A 92 2.29 8.51 2.68
N SER A 93 3.29 8.25 1.85
CA SER A 93 4.66 8.75 2.06
C SER A 93 4.73 10.28 2.16
N ILE A 94 3.85 11.00 1.47
CA ILE A 94 3.80 12.47 1.52
C ILE A 94 3.53 13.02 2.93
N GLN A 95 2.93 12.24 3.82
CA GLN A 95 2.70 12.65 5.22
C GLN A 95 3.95 12.57 6.07
N LEU A 96 4.90 11.71 5.71
CA LEU A 96 6.12 11.45 6.47
C LEU A 96 7.35 12.07 5.78
N ASN A 97 7.43 11.94 4.48
CA ASN A 97 8.52 12.44 3.65
C ASN A 97 7.98 13.06 2.35
N PRO A 98 7.74 14.38 2.34
CA PRO A 98 7.24 15.09 1.15
C PRO A 98 8.19 15.05 -0.06
N MET A 99 9.43 14.61 0.12
CA MET A 99 10.40 14.46 -0.98
C MET A 99 10.16 13.21 -1.82
N VAL A 100 9.37 12.26 -1.32
CA VAL A 100 9.02 11.04 -2.07
C VAL A 100 8.00 11.39 -3.16
N PRO A 101 8.33 11.20 -4.44
CA PRO A 101 7.41 11.47 -5.53
C PRO A 101 6.14 10.62 -5.45
N THR A 102 5.02 11.18 -5.88
CA THR A 102 3.71 10.52 -5.79
C THR A 102 3.62 9.19 -6.56
N TRP A 103 4.37 9.06 -7.67
CA TRP A 103 4.39 7.78 -8.41
C TRP A 103 5.13 6.69 -7.67
N ILE A 104 6.21 7.01 -6.91
CA ILE A 104 6.93 6.06 -6.06
C ILE A 104 6.01 5.58 -4.94
N ASP A 105 5.33 6.50 -4.25
CA ASP A 105 4.32 6.16 -3.24
C ASP A 105 3.21 5.28 -3.83
N GLY A 106 2.75 5.59 -5.04
CA GLY A 106 1.75 4.79 -5.76
C GLY A 106 2.22 3.38 -6.10
N ALA A 107 3.47 3.23 -6.56
CA ALA A 107 4.07 1.93 -6.86
C ALA A 107 4.22 1.07 -5.59
N ILE A 108 4.74 1.66 -4.51
CA ILE A 108 4.86 0.99 -3.21
C ILE A 108 3.48 0.57 -2.71
N ARG A 109 2.50 1.47 -2.72
CA ARG A 109 1.14 1.20 -2.28
C ARG A 109 0.47 0.06 -3.08
N LYS A 110 0.71 -0.03 -4.39
CA LYS A 110 0.22 -1.13 -5.23
C LYS A 110 0.82 -2.46 -4.76
N SER A 111 2.14 -2.53 -4.54
CA SER A 111 2.82 -3.72 -4.02
C SER A 111 2.34 -4.12 -2.62
N LEU A 112 1.93 -3.14 -1.80
CA LEU A 112 1.40 -3.32 -0.45
C LEU A 112 -0.11 -3.60 -0.41
N SER A 113 -0.74 -3.95 -1.54
CA SER A 113 -2.13 -4.38 -1.55
C SER A 113 -2.34 -5.58 -0.63
N ILE A 114 -3.37 -5.50 0.23
CA ILE A 114 -3.75 -6.62 1.11
C ILE A 114 -4.19 -7.82 0.27
N ASN A 115 -4.96 -7.57 -0.83
CA ASN A 115 -5.28 -8.62 -1.81
C ASN A 115 -4.07 -8.86 -2.73
N PRO A 116 -3.51 -10.10 -2.79
CA PRO A 116 -2.37 -10.43 -3.65
C PRO A 116 -2.61 -10.11 -5.13
N GLU A 117 -3.85 -10.29 -5.64
CA GLU A 117 -4.20 -9.99 -7.03
C GLU A 117 -4.07 -8.49 -7.39
N GLY A 118 -4.13 -7.62 -6.39
CA GLY A 118 -3.94 -6.17 -6.57
C GLY A 118 -2.48 -5.73 -6.69
N ARG A 119 -1.53 -6.64 -6.45
CA ARG A 119 -0.09 -6.36 -6.51
C ARG A 119 0.46 -6.46 -7.93
N TYR A 120 1.74 -6.16 -8.11
CA TYR A 120 2.48 -6.53 -9.31
C TYR A 120 2.63 -8.05 -9.38
N GLN A 121 2.54 -8.61 -10.58
CA GLN A 121 2.73 -10.04 -10.77
C GLN A 121 4.22 -10.37 -11.00
N GLU A 122 4.96 -9.42 -11.55
CA GLU A 122 6.39 -9.55 -11.82
C GLU A 122 7.20 -8.47 -11.08
N PRO A 123 8.33 -8.81 -10.41
CA PRO A 123 9.19 -7.84 -9.74
C PRO A 123 9.73 -6.75 -10.68
N SER A 124 9.92 -7.08 -11.95
CA SER A 124 10.38 -6.15 -13.00
C SER A 124 9.41 -4.98 -13.21
N GLU A 125 8.10 -5.20 -13.10
CA GLU A 125 7.09 -4.15 -13.21
C GLU A 125 7.20 -3.15 -12.03
N PHE A 126 7.41 -3.66 -10.82
CA PHE A 126 7.61 -2.82 -9.65
C PHE A 126 8.86 -1.95 -9.78
N ILE A 127 9.98 -2.56 -10.21
CA ILE A 127 11.24 -1.84 -10.43
C ILE A 127 11.06 -0.78 -11.51
N HIS A 128 10.35 -1.11 -12.60
CA HIS A 128 10.07 -0.15 -13.67
C HIS A 128 9.28 1.05 -13.15
N ASP A 129 8.23 0.83 -12.37
CA ASP A 129 7.39 1.90 -11.82
C ASP A 129 8.10 2.71 -10.72
N LEU A 130 9.13 2.17 -10.07
CA LEU A 130 10.01 2.95 -9.18
C LEU A 130 11.00 3.84 -9.93
N GLN A 131 11.36 3.49 -11.15
CA GLN A 131 12.34 4.22 -11.98
C GLN A 131 11.70 5.23 -12.93
N HIS A 132 10.44 4.99 -13.31
CA HIS A 132 9.74 5.79 -14.33
C HIS A 132 8.41 6.31 -13.78
N PRO A 133 8.14 7.63 -13.93
CA PRO A 133 6.85 8.19 -13.54
C PRO A 133 5.69 7.52 -14.26
N ASN A 134 4.82 6.83 -13.51
CA ASN A 134 3.62 6.23 -14.04
C ASN A 134 2.42 7.17 -13.84
N SER A 135 1.75 7.54 -14.94
CA SER A 135 0.62 8.47 -14.92
C SER A 135 -0.56 8.01 -14.04
N MET A 136 -0.72 6.70 -13.85
CA MET A 136 -1.74 6.14 -12.95
C MET A 136 -1.53 6.54 -11.49
N PHE A 137 -0.32 6.90 -11.10
CA PHE A 137 0.07 7.25 -9.72
C PHE A 137 0.31 8.75 -9.52
N LEU A 138 0.24 9.56 -10.58
CA LEU A 138 0.48 11.00 -10.48
C LEU A 138 -0.65 11.75 -9.76
N VAL A 139 -1.84 11.16 -9.67
CA VAL A 139 -2.96 11.74 -8.92
C VAL A 139 -2.95 11.18 -7.50
N PRO A 140 -2.67 11.99 -6.47
CA PRO A 140 -2.72 11.53 -5.08
C PRO A 140 -4.13 11.04 -4.76
N ARG A 141 -4.25 9.75 -4.38
CA ARG A 141 -5.51 9.21 -3.86
C ARG A 141 -5.73 9.79 -2.47
N GLY A 142 -6.82 10.50 -2.29
CA GLY A 142 -7.18 11.13 -1.00
C GLY A 142 -7.21 12.65 -1.02
N LEU A 143 -6.89 13.28 -2.16
CA LEU A 143 -7.19 14.71 -2.31
C LEU A 143 -8.68 14.95 -2.24
N PRO A 144 -9.13 16.01 -1.52
CA PRO A 144 -10.53 16.45 -1.54
C PRO A 144 -11.00 16.64 -2.99
N LEU A 145 -12.29 16.39 -3.25
CA LEU A 145 -12.89 16.53 -4.60
C LEU A 145 -12.58 17.88 -5.26
N VAL A 146 -12.48 18.94 -4.44
CA VAL A 146 -12.08 20.30 -4.88
C VAL A 146 -10.72 20.30 -5.58
N GLN A 147 -9.75 19.55 -5.06
CA GLN A 147 -8.39 19.50 -5.62
C GLN A 147 -8.24 18.44 -6.72
N ARG A 148 -9.02 17.36 -6.62
CA ARG A 148 -8.97 16.27 -7.59
C ARG A 148 -9.62 16.64 -8.93
N ASN A 149 -10.73 17.32 -8.88
CA ASN A 149 -11.44 17.81 -10.07
C ASN A 149 -12.23 19.09 -9.71
N PRO A 150 -11.58 20.25 -9.71
CA PRO A 150 -12.21 21.50 -9.31
C PRO A 150 -13.42 21.84 -10.18
N LEU A 151 -13.35 21.55 -11.49
CA LEU A 151 -14.45 21.83 -12.41
C LEU A 151 -15.71 21.04 -12.03
N ALA A 152 -15.60 19.73 -11.85
CA ALA A 152 -16.73 18.88 -11.47
C ALA A 152 -17.30 19.25 -10.10
N PHE A 153 -16.43 19.63 -9.15
CA PHE A 153 -16.87 20.11 -7.84
C PHE A 153 -17.73 21.37 -7.94
N TRP A 154 -17.25 22.40 -8.66
CA TRP A 154 -17.98 23.65 -8.80
C TRP A 154 -19.25 23.49 -9.63
N GLN A 155 -19.24 22.64 -10.67
CA GLN A 155 -20.44 22.31 -11.45
C GLN A 155 -21.49 21.60 -10.58
N GLY A 156 -21.10 20.66 -9.74
CA GLY A 156 -22.00 19.98 -8.81
C GLY A 156 -22.60 20.95 -7.78
N LEU A 157 -21.75 21.82 -7.22
CA LEU A 157 -22.21 22.83 -6.26
C LEU A 157 -23.20 23.83 -6.87
N THR A 158 -22.95 24.34 -8.09
CA THR A 158 -23.84 25.25 -8.78
C THR A 158 -25.17 24.58 -9.13
N ALA A 159 -25.18 23.34 -9.57
CA ALA A 159 -26.36 22.55 -9.85
C ALA A 159 -27.20 22.36 -8.57
N LEU A 160 -26.57 22.05 -7.45
CA LEU A 160 -27.25 21.87 -6.16
C LEU A 160 -27.89 23.18 -5.67
N LEU A 161 -27.19 24.32 -5.81
CA LEU A 161 -27.72 25.65 -5.48
C LEU A 161 -28.86 26.05 -6.39
N ALA A 162 -28.80 25.77 -7.70
CA ALA A 162 -29.88 26.05 -8.64
C ALA A 162 -31.15 25.26 -8.30
N ILE A 163 -31.01 23.97 -7.98
CA ILE A 163 -32.13 23.12 -7.54
C ILE A 163 -32.73 23.68 -6.24
N GLY A 164 -31.89 24.05 -5.26
CA GLY A 164 -32.33 24.64 -4.01
C GLY A 164 -33.15 25.94 -4.21
N ASN A 165 -32.69 26.83 -5.11
CA ASN A 165 -33.41 28.04 -5.47
C ASN A 165 -34.78 27.75 -6.13
N LEU A 166 -34.83 26.78 -7.05
CA LEU A 166 -36.08 26.38 -7.70
C LEU A 166 -37.11 25.84 -6.70
N VAL A 167 -36.65 25.00 -5.76
CA VAL A 167 -37.50 24.48 -4.68
C VAL A 167 -38.01 25.61 -3.80
N LEU A 168 -37.15 26.56 -3.43
CA LEU A 168 -37.53 27.69 -2.61
C LEU A 168 -38.58 28.58 -3.32
N LEU A 169 -38.37 28.90 -4.60
CA LEU A 169 -39.31 29.66 -5.42
C LEU A 169 -40.65 28.94 -5.54
N TYR A 170 -40.64 27.62 -5.74
CA TYR A 170 -41.87 26.83 -5.79
C TYR A 170 -42.64 26.87 -4.47
N LEU A 171 -41.95 26.77 -3.33
CA LEU A 171 -42.58 26.83 -2.02
C LEU A 171 -43.18 28.23 -1.75
N LEU A 172 -42.45 29.29 -2.12
CA LEU A 172 -42.94 30.68 -1.99
C LEU A 172 -44.14 30.97 -2.89
N ALA A 173 -44.17 30.39 -4.11
CA ALA A 173 -45.30 30.56 -5.03
C ALA A 173 -46.56 29.80 -4.60
N ARG A 174 -46.43 28.82 -3.70
CA ARG A 174 -47.53 28.01 -3.18
C ARG A 174 -48.06 28.51 -1.83
N SER A 175 -47.32 29.40 -1.17
CA SER A 175 -47.71 30.08 0.07
C SER A 175 -48.56 31.28 -0.22
#